data_a05cdfb6e56be6c64569d5618b2d1499
#
_entry.id   a05cdfb6e56be6c64569d5618b2d1499
#
_cell.length_a   1.000
_cell.length_b   1.000
_cell.length_c   1.000
_cell.angle_alpha   90.00
_cell.angle_beta   90.00
_cell.angle_gamma   90.00
#
_symmetry.space_group_name_H-M   'P 1'
#
loop_
_entity.id
_entity.type
_entity.pdbx_description
1 polymer ?
#
loop_
_entity_poly.entity_id
_entity_poly.type
_entity_poly.pdbx_seq_one_letter_code
_entity_poly.pdbx_strand_id
1 'polypeptide(L)'
;MQTVVETPGYLQAAEAIFSESERDGIVAMVAADPDCGEVMAGTGGFRKVRVARSGIGKRGGARVIFILRNEDFPIFLITAYAKNDRANLTKHERNELAKRADEIFTRYRR
;
A
#
# COMPACT_ATOMS: atom_id res chain seq x y z
N MET A 1 8.00 -16.06 -2.78
CA MET A 1 7.82 -14.62 -2.99
C MET A 1 6.52 -14.39 -3.75
N GLN A 2 5.67 -13.53 -3.24
CA GLN A 2 4.35 -13.30 -3.81
C GLN A 2 4.39 -12.19 -4.86
N THR A 3 3.56 -12.30 -5.90
CA THR A 3 3.46 -11.27 -6.93
C THR A 3 2.87 -9.98 -6.35
N VAL A 4 3.43 -8.84 -6.72
CA VAL A 4 2.96 -7.53 -6.30
C VAL A 4 2.46 -6.77 -7.52
N VAL A 5 1.24 -6.24 -7.42
CA VAL A 5 0.64 -5.42 -8.46
C VAL A 5 0.59 -3.97 -7.99
N GLU A 6 1.16 -3.07 -8.78
CA GLU A 6 1.10 -1.63 -8.54
C GLU A 6 -0.12 -1.09 -9.26
N THR A 7 -1.18 -0.78 -8.50
CA THR A 7 -2.41 -0.26 -9.12
C THR A 7 -2.18 1.15 -9.67
N PRO A 8 -3.01 1.59 -10.64
CA PRO A 8 -2.89 2.96 -11.17
C PRO A 8 -2.98 4.03 -10.09
N GLY A 9 -3.86 3.84 -9.10
CA GLY A 9 -3.98 4.78 -7.99
C GLY A 9 -2.71 4.86 -7.15
N TYR A 10 -2.09 3.70 -6.90
CA TYR A 10 -0.81 3.67 -6.19
C TYR A 10 0.28 4.38 -7.00
N LEU A 11 0.39 4.08 -8.29
CA LEU A 11 1.42 4.67 -9.13
C LEU A 11 1.32 6.19 -9.16
N GLN A 12 0.10 6.69 -9.30
CA GLN A 12 -0.14 8.14 -9.31
C GLN A 12 0.33 8.78 -8.00
N ALA A 13 -0.03 8.18 -6.87
CA ALA A 13 0.35 8.70 -5.56
C ALA A 13 1.86 8.54 -5.31
N ALA A 14 2.41 7.39 -5.65
CA ALA A 14 3.81 7.06 -5.37
C ALA A 14 4.79 7.90 -6.20
N GLU A 15 4.47 8.15 -7.46
CA GLU A 15 5.33 8.95 -8.32
C GLU A 15 5.51 10.37 -7.80
N ALA A 16 4.55 10.88 -7.04
CA ALA A 16 4.63 12.23 -6.47
C ALA A 16 5.58 12.31 -5.27
N ILE A 17 5.88 11.18 -4.63
CA ILE A 17 6.64 11.19 -3.37
C ILE A 17 7.87 10.29 -3.36
N PHE A 18 8.00 9.35 -4.28
CA PHE A 18 9.12 8.41 -4.34
C PHE A 18 9.83 8.45 -5.69
N SER A 19 11.14 8.25 -5.66
CA SER A 19 11.91 8.02 -6.87
C SER A 19 11.60 6.62 -7.41
N GLU A 20 11.99 6.35 -8.66
CA GLU A 20 11.84 5.01 -9.24
C GLU A 20 12.56 3.94 -8.41
N SER A 21 13.78 4.26 -7.97
CA SER A 21 14.56 3.35 -7.12
C SER A 21 13.85 3.04 -5.81
N GLU A 22 13.25 4.05 -5.20
CA GLU A 22 12.49 3.86 -3.96
C GLU A 22 11.25 2.99 -4.20
N ARG A 23 10.57 3.21 -5.31
CA ARG A 23 9.40 2.38 -5.68
C ARG A 23 9.78 0.93 -5.90
N ASP A 24 10.90 0.67 -6.58
CA ASP A 24 11.41 -0.69 -6.78
C ASP A 24 11.70 -1.37 -5.44
N GLY A 25 12.30 -0.63 -4.52
CA GLY A 25 12.58 -1.12 -3.17
C GLY A 25 11.33 -1.47 -2.39
N ILE A 26 10.27 -0.68 -2.55
CA ILE A 26 8.99 -0.93 -1.88
C ILE A 26 8.37 -2.22 -2.39
N VAL A 27 8.36 -2.42 -3.71
CA VAL A 27 7.83 -3.65 -4.31
C VAL A 27 8.60 -4.86 -3.79
N ALA A 28 9.93 -4.79 -3.77
CA ALA A 28 10.78 -5.87 -3.28
C ALA A 28 10.52 -6.18 -1.81
N MET A 29 10.37 -5.16 -0.98
CA MET A 29 10.12 -5.31 0.44
C MET A 29 8.80 -6.03 0.71
N VAL A 30 7.74 -5.60 0.05
CA VAL A 30 6.41 -6.19 0.25
C VAL A 30 6.36 -7.61 -0.30
N ALA A 31 7.00 -7.85 -1.45
CA ALA A 31 7.06 -9.20 -2.04
C ALA A 31 7.80 -10.19 -1.13
N ALA A 32 8.87 -9.73 -0.48
CA ALA A 32 9.68 -10.57 0.40
C ALA A 32 9.01 -10.82 1.75
N ASP A 33 8.25 -9.85 2.24
CA ASP A 33 7.59 -9.94 3.55
C ASP A 33 6.19 -9.34 3.48
N PRO A 34 5.21 -10.12 2.98
CA PRO A 34 3.83 -9.62 2.86
C PRO A 34 3.16 -9.28 4.19
N ASP A 35 3.72 -9.74 5.29
CA ASP A 35 3.20 -9.43 6.62
C ASP A 35 3.81 -8.16 7.22
N CYS A 36 4.62 -7.45 6.45
CA CYS A 36 5.20 -6.20 6.93
C CYS A 36 4.10 -5.16 7.20
N GLY A 37 4.40 -4.22 8.08
CA GLY A 37 3.45 -3.18 8.43
C GLY A 37 2.38 -3.64 9.41
N GLU A 38 1.32 -2.87 9.51
CA GLU A 38 0.23 -3.10 10.46
C GLU A 38 -1.08 -3.34 9.72
N VAL A 39 -1.87 -4.29 10.21
CA VAL A 39 -3.23 -4.50 9.71
C VAL A 39 -4.10 -3.32 10.09
N MET A 40 -4.86 -2.84 9.13
CA MET A 40 -5.83 -1.77 9.36
C MET A 40 -7.18 -2.39 9.70
N ALA A 41 -7.59 -2.24 10.96
CA ALA A 41 -8.83 -2.83 11.44
C ALA A 41 -10.04 -2.39 10.62
N GLY A 42 -10.95 -3.30 10.37
CA GLY A 42 -12.21 -3.00 9.68
C GLY A 42 -12.09 -2.75 8.19
N THR A 43 -10.97 -3.11 7.56
CA THR A 43 -10.74 -2.83 6.14
C THR A 43 -10.74 -4.06 5.25
N GLY A 44 -10.88 -5.26 5.81
CA GLY A 44 -10.89 -6.48 5.00
C GLY A 44 -9.52 -6.95 4.52
N GLY A 45 -8.47 -6.59 5.25
CA GLY A 45 -7.12 -7.10 4.96
C GLY A 45 -6.13 -6.07 4.47
N PHE A 46 -6.47 -4.80 4.53
CA PHE A 46 -5.50 -3.76 4.20
C PHE A 46 -4.45 -3.62 5.30
N ARG A 47 -3.23 -3.32 4.88
CA ARG A 47 -2.09 -3.09 5.76
C ARG A 47 -1.45 -1.76 5.38
N LYS A 48 -0.83 -1.13 6.35
CA LYS A 48 -0.03 0.08 6.11
C LYS A 48 1.39 -0.15 6.60
N VAL A 49 2.34 0.28 5.82
CA VAL A 49 3.75 0.14 6.17
C VAL A 49 4.45 1.49 6.06
N ARG A 50 5.34 1.74 7.02
CA ARG A 50 6.16 2.95 7.01
C ARG A 50 7.33 2.76 6.06
N VAL A 51 7.57 3.77 5.23
CA VAL A 51 8.69 3.76 4.29
C VAL A 51 9.46 5.07 4.44
N ALA A 52 10.79 4.98 4.51
CA ALA A 52 11.63 6.16 4.53
C ALA A 52 11.67 6.80 3.15
N ARG A 53 11.81 8.13 3.09
CA ARG A 53 12.00 8.88 1.86
C ARG A 53 13.43 9.42 1.83
N SER A 54 14.07 9.37 0.66
CA SER A 54 15.41 9.93 0.47
C SER A 54 15.47 11.40 0.84
N GLY A 55 16.52 11.77 1.57
CA GLY A 55 16.75 13.17 1.95
C GLY A 55 15.85 13.68 3.05
N ILE A 56 14.93 12.87 3.52
CA ILE A 56 14.02 13.23 4.61
C ILE A 56 14.20 12.20 5.70
N GLY A 57 14.50 12.59 6.91
CA GLY A 57 14.69 11.68 8.03
C GLY A 57 13.45 10.88 8.36
N LYS A 58 13.56 10.01 9.37
CA LYS A 58 12.46 9.10 9.77
C LYS A 58 11.13 9.82 9.99
N ARG A 59 11.17 11.07 10.46
CA ARG A 59 9.97 11.85 10.72
C ARG A 59 9.23 12.27 9.45
N GLY A 60 9.97 12.41 8.34
CA GLY A 60 9.40 12.78 7.06
C GLY A 60 9.06 11.61 6.18
N GLY A 61 8.95 10.41 6.75
CA GLY A 61 8.64 9.21 5.99
C GLY A 61 7.26 9.22 5.38
N ALA A 62 6.96 8.13 4.70
CA ALA A 62 5.68 7.96 4.02
C ALA A 62 5.02 6.67 4.51
N ARG A 63 3.78 6.49 4.11
CA ARG A 63 3.02 5.26 4.33
C ARG A 63 2.60 4.70 2.99
N VAL A 64 2.69 3.40 2.85
CA VAL A 64 2.17 2.67 1.69
C VAL A 64 1.03 1.78 2.20
N ILE A 65 -0.08 1.83 1.50
CA ILE A 65 -1.26 1.01 1.82
C ILE A 65 -1.35 -0.09 0.77
N PHE A 66 -1.41 -1.32 1.24
CA PHE A 66 -1.54 -2.47 0.35
C PHE A 66 -2.52 -3.48 0.93
N ILE A 67 -2.98 -4.40 0.10
CA ILE A 67 -3.88 -5.45 0.56
C ILE A 67 -3.29 -6.82 0.29
N LEU A 68 -3.29 -7.63 1.33
CA LEU A 68 -2.88 -9.03 1.32
C LEU A 68 -4.09 -9.86 1.72
N ARG A 69 -4.58 -10.71 0.82
CA ARG A 69 -5.70 -11.58 1.14
C ARG A 69 -5.23 -12.98 1.50
N ASN A 70 -4.56 -13.64 0.56
CA ASN A 70 -3.97 -14.97 0.77
C ASN A 70 -3.03 -15.29 -0.41
N GLU A 71 -2.49 -16.50 -0.43
CA GLU A 71 -1.52 -16.91 -1.45
C GLU A 71 -2.08 -17.04 -2.85
N ASP A 72 -3.39 -17.16 -2.98
CA ASP A 72 -4.05 -17.32 -4.29
C ASP A 72 -4.18 -16.01 -5.06
N PHE A 73 -3.91 -14.89 -4.42
CA PHE A 73 -4.02 -13.57 -5.04
C PHE A 73 -2.69 -12.84 -4.95
N PRO A 74 -2.39 -11.98 -5.94
CA PRO A 74 -1.25 -11.09 -5.77
C PRO A 74 -1.53 -10.06 -4.67
N ILE A 75 -0.47 -9.42 -4.20
CA ILE A 75 -0.59 -8.30 -3.29
C ILE A 75 -0.84 -7.06 -4.15
N PHE A 76 -1.82 -6.25 -3.79
CA PHE A 76 -2.12 -5.02 -4.52
C PHE A 76 -1.67 -3.81 -3.70
N LEU A 77 -0.77 -3.02 -4.26
CA LEU A 77 -0.40 -1.73 -3.68
C LEU A 77 -1.48 -0.75 -4.10
N ILE A 78 -2.11 -0.09 -3.14
CA ILE A 78 -3.33 0.67 -3.37
C ILE A 78 -3.10 2.17 -3.42
N THR A 79 -2.33 2.71 -2.46
CA THR A 79 -2.02 4.13 -2.42
C THR A 79 -0.81 4.38 -1.52
N ALA A 80 -0.33 5.62 -1.52
CA ALA A 80 0.74 6.05 -0.66
C ALA A 80 0.52 7.51 -0.30
N TYR A 81 1.05 7.94 0.84
CA TYR A 81 0.99 9.34 1.22
C TYR A 81 2.17 9.69 2.11
N ALA A 82 2.58 10.95 2.06
CA ALA A 82 3.64 11.44 2.93
C ALA A 82 3.07 11.72 4.31
N LYS A 83 3.78 11.30 5.35
CA LYS A 83 3.31 11.45 6.73
C LYS A 83 3.08 12.90 7.12
N ASN A 84 3.90 13.81 6.60
CA ASN A 84 3.75 15.23 6.94
C ASN A 84 2.52 15.86 6.30
N ASP A 85 1.91 15.21 5.30
CA ASP A 85 0.67 15.69 4.71
C ASP A 85 -0.53 15.26 5.54
N ARG A 86 -0.44 14.06 6.14
CA ARG A 86 -1.46 13.58 7.05
C ARG A 86 -0.95 12.36 7.84
N ALA A 87 -1.48 12.17 9.03
CA ALA A 87 -1.06 11.08 9.90
C ALA A 87 -1.74 9.75 9.55
N ASN A 88 -3.02 9.79 9.21
CA ASN A 88 -3.82 8.58 8.98
C ASN A 88 -4.89 8.83 7.93
N LEU A 89 -5.42 7.74 7.39
CA LEU A 89 -6.62 7.79 6.56
C LEU A 89 -7.83 8.07 7.44
N THR A 90 -8.80 8.79 6.88
CA THR A 90 -10.08 9.03 7.56
C THR A 90 -10.91 7.75 7.57
N LYS A 91 -11.94 7.71 8.41
CA LYS A 91 -12.88 6.59 8.44
C LYS A 91 -13.54 6.41 7.07
N HIS A 92 -13.91 7.51 6.42
CA HIS A 92 -14.51 7.47 5.09
C HIS A 92 -13.56 6.82 4.07
N GLU A 93 -12.29 7.23 4.08
CA GLU A 93 -11.29 6.65 3.18
C GLU A 93 -11.11 5.16 3.43
N ARG A 94 -11.09 4.73 4.69
CA ARG A 94 -10.98 3.29 5.01
C ARG A 94 -12.18 2.51 4.53
N ASN A 95 -13.37 3.07 4.65
CA ASN A 95 -14.60 2.43 4.15
C ASN A 95 -14.55 2.29 2.63
N GLU A 96 -14.07 3.31 1.94
CA GLU A 96 -13.91 3.26 0.48
C GLU A 96 -12.89 2.19 0.06
N LEU A 97 -11.80 2.04 0.81
CA LEU A 97 -10.82 0.99 0.55
C LEU A 97 -11.45 -0.40 0.71
N ALA A 98 -12.25 -0.60 1.75
CA ALA A 98 -12.90 -1.88 1.98
C ALA A 98 -13.82 -2.26 0.81
N LYS A 99 -14.56 -1.31 0.27
CA LYS A 99 -15.40 -1.53 -0.91
C LYS A 99 -14.55 -1.88 -2.12
N ARG A 100 -13.44 -1.18 -2.32
CA ARG A 100 -12.54 -1.42 -3.45
C ARG A 100 -11.90 -2.80 -3.38
N ALA A 101 -11.60 -3.28 -2.18
CA ALA A 101 -11.02 -4.59 -2.00
C ALA A 101 -11.91 -5.67 -2.62
N ASP A 102 -13.20 -5.63 -2.31
CA ASP A 102 -14.14 -6.60 -2.84
C ASP A 102 -14.20 -6.55 -4.36
N GLU A 103 -14.19 -5.36 -4.94
CA GLU A 103 -14.19 -5.18 -6.40
C GLU A 103 -12.92 -5.73 -7.04
N ILE A 104 -11.76 -5.44 -6.45
CA ILE A 104 -10.47 -5.90 -6.98
C ILE A 104 -10.43 -7.43 -7.01
N PHE A 105 -10.77 -8.09 -5.91
CA PHE A 105 -10.68 -9.53 -5.84
C PHE A 105 -11.77 -10.23 -6.67
N THR A 106 -12.93 -9.63 -6.77
CA THR A 106 -13.99 -10.15 -7.63
C THR A 106 -13.56 -10.12 -9.09
N ARG A 107 -12.95 -9.03 -9.54
CA ARG A 107 -12.45 -8.91 -10.92
C ARG A 107 -11.27 -9.83 -11.18
N TYR A 108 -10.39 -9.99 -10.21
CA TYR A 108 -9.22 -10.85 -10.37
C TYR A 108 -9.60 -12.31 -10.44
N ARG A 109 -10.60 -12.71 -9.70
CA ARG A 109 -11.12 -14.07 -9.73
C ARG A 109 -11.97 -14.25 -10.98
N ARG A 110 -11.64 -15.22 -11.76
CA ARG A 110 -12.39 -15.50 -12.99
C ARG A 110 -13.24 -16.71 -12.88
#